data_a49d43281f68dbc34533c09238cdb427
#
_entry.id   a49d43281f68dbc34533c09238cdb427
#
_cell.length_a   1.000
_cell.length_b   1.000
_cell.length_c   1.000
_cell.angle_alpha   90.00
_cell.angle_beta   90.00
_cell.angle_gamma   90.00
#
_symmetry.space_group_name_H-M   'P 1'
#
loop_
_entity.id
_entity.type
_entity.pdbx_description
1 polymer ?
#
loop_
_entity_poly.entity_id
_entity_poly.type
_entity_poly.pdbx_seq_one_letter_code
_entity_poly.pdbx_strand_id
1 'polypeptide(L)'
;RYFSSAASDVYKRQDIDIIVATQIMAKGYDFPNLSLVGIVDADAGLFGGDPRAIEKTFNLLQQVGGRAGRGKKIGKVFLQTYFPDQEIIKSIQLREREAFIERALEERKNFNIPPFGFMTSIILSSHTKALVLKHASRLAQQDQNSKNIKILGPVEAPIFLLRGQYRYRILLKSNSRKNLNKFTKKIVEKTKLPSSVKLIIDVDPYSFM
;
A
#
# COMPACT_ATOMS: atom_id res chain seq x y z
N ARG A 1 2.29 -0.84 23.40
CA ARG A 1 0.93 -1.12 23.94
C ARG A 1 0.48 -0.17 25.06
N TYR A 2 1.11 0.99 25.28
CA TYR A 2 0.80 1.84 26.45
C TYR A 2 0.21 3.22 26.12
N PHE A 3 -0.24 3.45 24.87
CA PHE A 3 -0.73 4.79 24.47
C PHE A 3 -2.25 4.91 24.29
N SER A 4 -3.04 3.84 24.46
CA SER A 4 -4.44 3.89 24.00
C SER A 4 -5.47 4.42 25.00
N SER A 5 -5.37 4.08 26.27
CA SER A 5 -6.38 4.53 27.26
C SER A 5 -5.99 5.85 27.94
N ALA A 6 -4.73 6.02 28.30
CA ALA A 6 -4.26 7.22 29.00
C ALA A 6 -4.40 8.49 28.15
N ALA A 7 -4.07 8.46 26.85
CA ALA A 7 -4.21 9.63 25.97
C ALA A 7 -5.68 10.04 25.76
N SER A 8 -6.60 9.08 25.70
CA SER A 8 -8.03 9.35 25.59
C SER A 8 -8.59 9.98 26.88
N ASP A 9 -8.14 9.51 28.04
CA ASP A 9 -8.65 10.01 29.34
C ASP A 9 -8.06 11.38 29.69
N VAL A 10 -6.80 11.65 29.35
CA VAL A 10 -6.18 12.97 29.51
C VAL A 10 -6.84 13.99 28.58
N TYR A 11 -7.13 13.61 27.33
CA TYR A 11 -7.85 14.50 26.41
C TYR A 11 -9.27 14.83 26.87
N LYS A 12 -10.00 13.87 27.46
CA LYS A 12 -11.35 14.09 28.00
C LYS A 12 -11.36 15.09 29.17
N ARG A 13 -10.25 15.22 29.88
CA ARG A 13 -10.08 16.19 30.97
C ARG A 13 -9.78 17.63 30.49
N GLN A 14 -9.63 17.82 29.15
CA GLN A 14 -9.29 19.12 28.54
C GLN A 14 -7.92 19.67 28.95
N ASP A 15 -6.99 18.80 29.33
CA ASP A 15 -5.64 19.18 29.77
C ASP A 15 -4.63 19.26 28.60
N ILE A 16 -5.09 19.06 27.36
CA ILE A 16 -4.23 19.02 26.17
C ILE A 16 -4.81 19.92 25.08
N ASP A 17 -4.02 20.90 24.63
CA ASP A 17 -4.35 21.79 23.53
C ASP A 17 -3.89 21.26 22.16
N ILE A 18 -2.75 20.55 22.13
CA ILE A 18 -2.13 20.06 20.89
C ILE A 18 -1.75 18.59 21.04
N ILE A 19 -2.15 17.77 20.07
CA ILE A 19 -1.78 16.36 19.98
C ILE A 19 -0.94 16.16 18.73
N VAL A 20 0.28 15.66 18.91
CA VAL A 20 1.13 15.19 17.82
C VAL A 20 1.08 13.67 17.77
N ALA A 21 0.66 13.11 16.65
CA ALA A 21 0.44 11.67 16.55
C ALA A 21 0.69 11.14 15.14
N THR A 22 0.84 9.83 15.04
CA THR A 22 0.86 9.13 13.75
C THR A 22 -0.56 8.78 13.29
N GLN A 23 -0.70 8.24 12.08
CA GLN A 23 -1.96 7.80 11.49
C GLN A 23 -2.80 6.84 12.38
N ILE A 24 -2.20 6.22 13.40
CA ILE A 24 -2.89 5.35 14.35
C ILE A 24 -4.00 6.09 15.11
N MET A 25 -3.79 7.39 15.38
CA MET A 25 -4.77 8.23 16.06
C MET A 25 -5.97 8.60 15.18
N ALA A 26 -5.86 8.40 13.86
CA ALA A 26 -7.01 8.56 12.96
C ALA A 26 -8.08 7.49 13.16
N LYS A 27 -7.73 6.35 13.78
CA LYS A 27 -8.62 5.22 13.99
C LYS A 27 -9.02 5.09 15.47
N GLY A 28 -10.31 5.01 15.73
CA GLY A 28 -10.85 4.59 17.04
C GLY A 28 -10.92 5.66 18.13
N TYR A 29 -10.42 6.87 17.92
CA TYR A 29 -10.50 7.94 18.91
C TYR A 29 -11.53 8.99 18.50
N ASP A 30 -12.28 9.50 19.47
CA ASP A 30 -13.20 10.61 19.28
C ASP A 30 -12.69 11.86 20.01
N PHE A 31 -12.60 12.95 19.26
CA PHE A 31 -12.11 14.24 19.74
C PHE A 31 -13.18 15.32 19.49
N PRO A 32 -14.19 15.46 20.36
CA PRO A 32 -15.34 16.32 20.10
C PRO A 32 -14.99 17.82 19.99
N ASN A 33 -13.90 18.26 20.63
CA ASN A 33 -13.46 19.65 20.61
C ASN A 33 -12.34 19.95 19.60
N LEU A 34 -12.00 18.98 18.73
CA LEU A 34 -10.93 19.15 17.75
C LEU A 34 -11.37 20.13 16.66
N SER A 35 -10.80 21.33 16.69
CA SER A 35 -11.11 22.41 15.74
C SER A 35 -10.17 22.48 14.55
N LEU A 36 -8.94 21.91 14.71
CA LEU A 36 -7.90 21.94 13.69
C LEU A 36 -7.24 20.57 13.55
N VAL A 37 -7.02 20.15 12.32
CA VAL A 37 -6.18 19.00 11.98
C VAL A 37 -5.12 19.45 10.99
N GLY A 38 -3.84 19.24 11.32
CA GLY A 38 -2.70 19.44 10.44
C GLY A 38 -2.15 18.10 10.00
N ILE A 39 -1.99 17.88 8.70
CA ILE A 39 -1.31 16.72 8.12
C ILE A 39 0.01 17.22 7.54
N VAL A 40 1.12 16.92 8.23
CA VAL A 40 2.45 17.49 7.96
C VAL A 40 3.09 16.89 6.69
N ASP A 41 2.72 15.67 6.32
CA ASP A 41 3.20 14.99 5.12
C ASP A 41 2.05 14.21 4.49
N ALA A 42 1.34 14.86 3.58
CA ALA A 42 0.25 14.22 2.82
C ALA A 42 0.78 13.33 1.69
N ASP A 43 2.07 13.46 1.36
CA ASP A 43 2.71 12.74 0.26
C ASP A 43 3.25 11.37 0.71
N ALA A 44 3.38 11.16 2.00
CA ALA A 44 3.78 9.88 2.56
C ALA A 44 2.82 8.77 2.14
N GLY A 45 3.23 7.91 1.27
CA GLY A 45 2.41 6.81 0.73
C GLY A 45 1.84 7.05 -0.67
N LEU A 46 2.02 8.23 -1.28
CA LEU A 46 1.69 8.45 -2.70
C LEU A 46 2.71 7.74 -3.60
N PHE A 47 3.94 7.61 -3.14
CA PHE A 47 5.04 7.03 -3.89
C PHE A 47 5.37 5.64 -3.34
N GLY A 48 5.42 4.67 -4.25
CA GLY A 48 5.73 3.27 -3.92
C GLY A 48 5.00 2.33 -4.87
N GLY A 49 5.58 1.26 -5.29
CA GLY A 49 5.01 0.34 -6.27
C GLY A 49 3.77 -0.46 -5.81
N ASP A 50 3.03 0.02 -4.80
CA ASP A 50 1.77 -0.58 -4.37
C ASP A 50 0.61 0.03 -5.17
N PRO A 51 -0.13 -0.76 -5.97
CA PRO A 51 -1.27 -0.27 -6.76
C PRO A 51 -2.40 0.36 -5.94
N ARG A 52 -2.39 0.12 -4.62
CA ARG A 52 -3.40 0.66 -3.69
C ARG A 52 -2.87 1.81 -2.84
N ALA A 53 -1.63 2.27 -3.07
CA ALA A 53 -1.03 3.33 -2.27
C ALA A 53 -1.89 4.59 -2.27
N ILE A 54 -2.32 5.02 -3.44
CA ILE A 54 -3.15 6.22 -3.62
C ILE A 54 -4.50 6.08 -2.89
N GLU A 55 -5.17 4.94 -3.02
CA GLU A 55 -6.46 4.69 -2.34
C GLU A 55 -6.30 4.64 -0.81
N LYS A 56 -5.23 4.01 -0.32
CA LYS A 56 -4.93 3.96 1.12
C LYS A 56 -4.67 5.36 1.66
N THR A 57 -3.91 6.16 0.92
CA THR A 57 -3.62 7.55 1.28
C THR A 57 -4.89 8.40 1.26
N PHE A 58 -5.71 8.29 0.21
CA PHE A 58 -7.01 8.97 0.14
C PHE A 58 -7.90 8.65 1.34
N ASN A 59 -8.07 7.37 1.65
CA ASN A 59 -8.89 6.95 2.79
C ASN A 59 -8.32 7.45 4.13
N LEU A 60 -7.00 7.44 4.29
CA LEU A 60 -6.34 7.95 5.48
C LEU A 60 -6.58 9.46 5.64
N LEU A 61 -6.33 10.24 4.59
CA LEU A 61 -6.49 11.69 4.63
C LEU A 61 -7.95 12.08 4.88
N GLN A 62 -8.91 11.36 4.29
CA GLN A 62 -10.34 11.55 4.60
C GLN A 62 -10.68 11.20 6.06
N GLN A 63 -10.16 10.10 6.58
CA GLN A 63 -10.41 9.71 7.98
C GLN A 63 -9.86 10.74 8.95
N VAL A 64 -8.64 11.23 8.72
CA VAL A 64 -8.01 12.25 9.57
C VAL A 64 -8.75 13.58 9.44
N GLY A 65 -9.03 14.02 8.23
CA GLY A 65 -9.80 15.24 7.97
C GLY A 65 -11.20 15.21 8.56
N GLY A 66 -11.88 14.07 8.52
CA GLY A 66 -13.20 13.87 9.12
C GLY A 66 -13.22 13.89 10.66
N ARG A 67 -12.08 14.07 11.32
CA ARG A 67 -12.00 14.24 12.78
C ARG A 67 -12.24 15.68 13.23
N ALA A 68 -11.90 16.66 12.38
CA ALA A 68 -12.13 18.06 12.69
C ALA A 68 -13.63 18.42 12.62
N GLY A 69 -14.10 19.24 13.54
CA GLY A 69 -15.45 19.83 13.46
C GLY A 69 -16.61 18.89 13.80
N ARG A 70 -16.39 17.85 14.60
CA ARG A 70 -17.48 16.97 15.09
C ARG A 70 -18.35 17.60 16.18
N GLY A 71 -17.89 18.68 16.80
CA GLY A 71 -18.63 19.44 17.80
C GLY A 71 -19.39 20.64 17.22
N LYS A 72 -19.68 21.65 18.07
CA LYS A 72 -20.36 22.88 17.67
C LYS A 72 -19.49 23.82 16.81
N LYS A 73 -18.17 23.57 16.71
CA LYS A 73 -17.22 24.43 15.98
C LYS A 73 -16.95 23.88 14.60
N ILE A 74 -16.80 24.75 13.60
CA ILE A 74 -16.39 24.39 12.26
C ILE A 74 -14.92 23.93 12.33
N GLY A 75 -14.65 22.71 11.90
CA GLY A 75 -13.30 22.16 11.85
C GLY A 75 -12.55 22.63 10.60
N LYS A 76 -11.25 22.88 10.76
CA LYS A 76 -10.33 23.18 9.67
C LYS A 76 -9.33 22.04 9.49
N VAL A 77 -8.96 21.76 8.23
CA VAL A 77 -7.94 20.76 7.88
C VAL A 77 -6.89 21.43 7.00
N PHE A 78 -5.64 21.30 7.39
CA PHE A 78 -4.50 21.74 6.59
C PHE A 78 -3.72 20.52 6.11
N LEU A 79 -3.45 20.46 4.82
CA LEU A 79 -2.64 19.44 4.18
C LEU A 79 -1.34 20.09 3.71
N GLN A 80 -0.21 19.62 4.23
CA GLN A 80 1.10 19.99 3.72
C GLN A 80 1.50 18.98 2.66
N THR A 81 1.78 19.45 1.44
CA THR A 81 2.16 18.61 0.29
C THR A 81 3.12 19.38 -0.62
N TYR A 82 4.03 18.65 -1.25
CA TYR A 82 4.87 19.16 -2.36
C TYR A 82 4.15 19.12 -3.71
N PHE A 83 3.03 18.39 -3.78
CA PHE A 83 2.29 18.15 -5.03
C PHE A 83 0.82 18.58 -4.94
N PRO A 84 0.52 19.88 -4.72
CA PRO A 84 -0.85 20.35 -4.50
C PRO A 84 -1.77 20.09 -5.70
N ASP A 85 -1.19 20.00 -6.89
CA ASP A 85 -1.93 19.75 -8.12
C ASP A 85 -2.26 18.28 -8.40
N GLN A 86 -1.77 17.37 -7.59
CA GLN A 86 -2.13 15.97 -7.73
C GLN A 86 -3.62 15.74 -7.55
N GLU A 87 -4.17 14.87 -8.38
CA GLU A 87 -5.60 14.59 -8.45
C GLU A 87 -6.17 14.10 -7.13
N ILE A 88 -5.44 13.29 -6.39
CA ILE A 88 -5.83 12.84 -5.04
C ILE A 88 -6.00 14.02 -4.07
N ILE A 89 -5.08 15.00 -4.10
CA ILE A 89 -5.15 16.17 -3.21
C ILE A 89 -6.34 17.04 -3.58
N LYS A 90 -6.56 17.29 -4.87
CA LYS A 90 -7.74 18.02 -5.37
C LYS A 90 -9.05 17.32 -5.01
N SER A 91 -9.12 16.00 -5.17
CA SER A 91 -10.33 15.23 -4.82
C SER A 91 -10.65 15.28 -3.33
N ILE A 92 -9.63 15.32 -2.47
CA ILE A 92 -9.83 15.48 -1.01
C ILE A 92 -10.32 16.90 -0.69
N GLN A 93 -9.72 17.92 -1.29
CA GLN A 93 -10.06 19.33 -1.10
C GLN A 93 -11.51 19.61 -1.53
N LEU A 94 -11.92 19.07 -2.68
CA LEU A 94 -13.25 19.21 -3.26
C LEU A 94 -14.28 18.24 -2.67
N ARG A 95 -13.87 17.29 -1.83
CA ARG A 95 -14.69 16.20 -1.26
C ARG A 95 -15.32 15.30 -2.34
N GLU A 96 -14.67 15.11 -3.45
CA GLU A 96 -15.13 14.33 -4.60
C GLU A 96 -14.75 12.85 -4.46
N ARG A 97 -15.31 12.17 -3.46
CA ARG A 97 -14.97 10.78 -3.18
C ARG A 97 -15.40 9.83 -4.29
N GLU A 98 -16.63 9.96 -4.77
CA GLU A 98 -17.20 9.11 -5.81
C GLU A 98 -16.41 9.25 -7.10
N ALA A 99 -16.16 10.47 -7.55
CA ALA A 99 -15.37 10.74 -8.75
C ALA A 99 -13.93 10.21 -8.63
N PHE A 100 -13.33 10.27 -7.45
CA PHE A 100 -12.02 9.65 -7.19
C PHE A 100 -12.07 8.11 -7.35
N ILE A 101 -13.10 7.47 -6.80
CA ILE A 101 -13.27 6.01 -6.88
C ILE A 101 -13.50 5.57 -8.33
N GLU A 102 -14.32 6.28 -9.08
CA GLU A 102 -14.60 5.98 -10.50
C GLU A 102 -13.31 6.04 -11.33
N ARG A 103 -12.52 7.10 -11.18
CA ARG A 103 -11.22 7.25 -11.87
C ARG A 103 -10.25 6.14 -11.47
N ALA A 104 -10.16 5.83 -10.19
CA ALA A 104 -9.29 4.74 -9.70
C ALA A 104 -9.70 3.38 -10.27
N LEU A 105 -11.00 3.12 -10.44
CA LEU A 105 -11.50 1.90 -11.08
C LEU A 105 -11.20 1.87 -12.58
N GLU A 106 -11.35 2.99 -13.27
CA GLU A 106 -11.02 3.08 -14.70
C GLU A 106 -9.52 2.84 -14.94
N GLU A 107 -8.66 3.45 -14.13
CA GLU A 107 -7.22 3.20 -14.17
C GLU A 107 -6.90 1.71 -13.94
N ARG A 108 -7.51 1.08 -12.95
CA ARG A 108 -7.35 -0.35 -12.69
C ARG A 108 -7.79 -1.21 -13.87
N LYS A 109 -8.87 -0.85 -14.54
CA LYS A 109 -9.35 -1.52 -15.75
C LYS A 109 -8.35 -1.38 -16.90
N ASN A 110 -7.83 -0.17 -17.14
CA ASN A 110 -6.85 0.09 -18.19
C ASN A 110 -5.55 -0.68 -17.98
N PHE A 111 -5.11 -0.80 -16.72
CA PHE A 111 -3.92 -1.58 -16.37
C PHE A 111 -4.19 -3.06 -16.13
N ASN A 112 -5.44 -3.51 -16.23
CA ASN A 112 -5.83 -4.91 -15.98
C ASN A 112 -5.30 -5.43 -14.62
N ILE A 113 -5.59 -4.70 -13.57
CA ILE A 113 -5.27 -5.07 -12.19
C ILE A 113 -6.56 -5.29 -11.38
N PRO A 114 -6.52 -5.96 -10.23
CA PRO A 114 -7.74 -6.27 -9.48
C PRO A 114 -8.63 -5.04 -9.24
N PRO A 115 -9.96 -5.14 -9.43
CA PRO A 115 -10.76 -6.37 -9.66
C PRO A 115 -10.85 -6.84 -11.13
N PHE A 116 -10.29 -6.13 -12.09
CA PHE A 116 -10.42 -6.42 -13.52
C PHE A 116 -9.41 -7.44 -14.05
N GLY A 117 -8.39 -7.77 -13.29
CA GLY A 117 -7.38 -8.78 -13.56
C GLY A 117 -6.97 -9.50 -12.28
N PHE A 118 -6.09 -10.47 -12.41
CA PHE A 118 -5.55 -11.26 -11.30
C PHE A 118 -4.04 -11.06 -11.19
N MET A 119 -3.54 -11.03 -9.98
CA MET A 119 -2.14 -10.82 -9.69
C MET A 119 -1.61 -11.85 -8.70
N THR A 120 -0.34 -12.23 -8.86
CA THR A 120 0.39 -13.02 -7.87
C THR A 120 1.75 -12.38 -7.66
N SER A 121 2.09 -12.09 -6.43
CA SER A 121 3.40 -11.61 -6.02
C SER A 121 4.24 -12.79 -5.56
N ILE A 122 5.46 -12.92 -6.10
CA ILE A 122 6.45 -13.89 -5.64
C ILE A 122 7.61 -13.10 -5.06
N ILE A 123 7.90 -13.34 -3.78
CA ILE A 123 9.00 -12.70 -3.08
C ILE A 123 10.06 -13.75 -2.78
N LEU A 124 11.28 -13.52 -3.25
CA LEU A 124 12.45 -14.30 -2.87
C LEU A 124 13.26 -13.51 -1.85
N SER A 125 13.80 -14.21 -0.85
CA SER A 125 14.68 -13.59 0.16
C SER A 125 15.87 -14.46 0.50
N SER A 126 17.03 -13.81 0.76
CA SER A 126 18.27 -14.46 1.20
C SER A 126 19.17 -13.46 1.90
N HIS A 127 20.09 -13.94 2.74
CA HIS A 127 21.14 -13.12 3.34
C HIS A 127 22.17 -12.61 2.30
N THR A 128 22.26 -13.24 1.12
CA THR A 128 23.19 -12.87 0.06
C THR A 128 22.43 -12.21 -1.09
N LYS A 129 22.66 -10.89 -1.31
CA LYS A 129 22.02 -10.11 -2.37
C LYS A 129 22.19 -10.74 -3.76
N ALA A 130 23.41 -11.11 -4.12
CA ALA A 130 23.70 -11.70 -5.44
C ALA A 130 22.97 -13.03 -5.66
N LEU A 131 22.85 -13.84 -4.61
CA LEU A 131 22.18 -15.14 -4.68
C LEU A 131 20.67 -14.98 -4.91
N VAL A 132 19.99 -14.13 -4.14
CA VAL A 132 18.56 -13.92 -4.30
C VAL A 132 18.22 -13.28 -5.65
N LEU A 133 19.03 -12.32 -6.13
CA LEU A 133 18.83 -11.72 -7.45
C LEU A 133 19.01 -12.75 -8.57
N LYS A 134 20.06 -13.60 -8.51
CA LYS A 134 20.28 -14.69 -9.48
C LYS A 134 19.05 -15.60 -9.59
N HIS A 135 18.50 -16.05 -8.45
CA HIS A 135 17.34 -16.94 -8.47
C HIS A 135 16.05 -16.24 -8.88
N ALA A 136 15.86 -14.97 -8.49
CA ALA A 136 14.74 -14.18 -8.94
C ALA A 136 14.75 -13.94 -10.46
N SER A 137 15.91 -13.59 -11.02
CA SER A 137 16.08 -13.42 -12.48
C SER A 137 15.82 -14.72 -13.22
N ARG A 138 16.36 -15.84 -12.73
CA ARG A 138 16.11 -17.15 -13.33
C ARG A 138 14.63 -17.53 -13.33
N LEU A 139 13.90 -17.21 -12.24
CA LEU A 139 12.48 -17.47 -12.15
C LEU A 139 11.68 -16.59 -13.12
N ALA A 140 12.02 -15.30 -13.22
CA ALA A 140 11.36 -14.37 -14.13
C ALA A 140 11.58 -14.67 -15.61
N GLN A 141 12.70 -15.32 -15.95
CA GLN A 141 13.02 -15.72 -17.33
C GLN A 141 12.33 -17.01 -17.78
N GLN A 142 11.71 -17.75 -16.84
CA GLN A 142 11.02 -18.98 -17.19
C GLN A 142 9.72 -18.69 -17.94
N ASP A 143 9.57 -19.36 -19.08
CA ASP A 143 8.29 -19.45 -19.80
C ASP A 143 7.69 -18.09 -20.24
N GLN A 144 8.54 -17.16 -20.68
CA GLN A 144 8.13 -15.82 -21.16
C GLN A 144 7.13 -15.87 -22.35
N ASN A 145 7.02 -17.02 -23.01
CA ASN A 145 6.10 -17.23 -24.15
C ASN A 145 4.66 -17.56 -23.76
N SER A 146 4.31 -17.49 -22.48
CA SER A 146 2.93 -17.71 -22.07
C SER A 146 2.07 -16.51 -22.46
N LYS A 147 1.31 -16.64 -23.57
CA LYS A 147 0.51 -15.58 -24.21
C LYS A 147 -0.45 -14.82 -23.29
N ASN A 148 -0.77 -15.38 -22.11
CA ASN A 148 -1.78 -14.84 -21.20
C ASN A 148 -1.26 -14.44 -19.82
N ILE A 149 0.07 -14.49 -19.61
CA ILE A 149 0.71 -14.13 -18.33
C ILE A 149 1.76 -13.06 -18.57
N LYS A 150 1.62 -11.93 -17.91
CA LYS A 150 2.64 -10.89 -17.90
C LYS A 150 3.51 -11.05 -16.66
N ILE A 151 4.82 -11.17 -16.85
CA ILE A 151 5.83 -11.26 -15.78
C ILE A 151 6.49 -9.88 -15.66
N LEU A 152 6.49 -9.30 -14.47
CA LEU A 152 7.12 -8.01 -14.17
C LEU A 152 8.18 -8.21 -13.08
N GLY A 153 9.35 -7.65 -13.27
CA GLY A 153 10.49 -7.83 -12.38
C GLY A 153 11.53 -8.82 -12.91
N PRO A 154 12.48 -9.23 -12.05
CA PRO A 154 12.55 -8.97 -10.62
C PRO A 154 12.91 -7.51 -10.30
N VAL A 155 12.30 -6.97 -9.24
CA VAL A 155 12.63 -5.66 -8.67
C VAL A 155 12.87 -5.79 -7.17
N GLU A 156 13.60 -4.87 -6.58
CA GLU A 156 13.74 -4.78 -5.13
C GLU A 156 12.36 -4.65 -4.48
N ALA A 157 12.10 -5.42 -3.42
CA ALA A 157 10.84 -5.29 -2.70
C ALA A 157 10.79 -3.93 -1.96
N PRO A 158 9.60 -3.35 -1.65
CA PRO A 158 9.49 -2.07 -0.95
C PRO A 158 10.26 -2.03 0.38
N ILE A 159 10.30 -3.14 1.12
CA ILE A 159 11.24 -3.34 2.21
C ILE A 159 12.33 -4.26 1.69
N PHE A 160 13.35 -3.66 1.09
CA PHE A 160 14.42 -4.40 0.42
C PHE A 160 15.25 -5.25 1.36
N LEU A 161 15.60 -4.70 2.53
CA LEU A 161 16.33 -5.39 3.58
C LEU A 161 15.45 -5.55 4.82
N LEU A 162 15.06 -6.78 5.12
CA LEU A 162 14.23 -7.11 6.28
C LEU A 162 14.92 -8.19 7.12
N ARG A 163 15.26 -7.88 8.37
CA ARG A 163 15.92 -8.82 9.31
C ARG A 163 17.19 -9.46 8.72
N GLY A 164 18.01 -8.64 8.04
CA GLY A 164 19.24 -9.10 7.41
C GLY A 164 19.06 -9.87 6.10
N GLN A 165 17.85 -9.98 5.58
CA GLN A 165 17.56 -10.67 4.31
C GLN A 165 17.22 -9.66 3.21
N TYR A 166 17.93 -9.75 2.08
CA TYR A 166 17.62 -9.03 0.85
C TYR A 166 16.40 -9.64 0.18
N ARG A 167 15.48 -8.81 -0.32
CA ARG A 167 14.20 -9.25 -0.87
C ARG A 167 14.00 -8.72 -2.29
N TYR A 168 13.71 -9.63 -3.22
CA TYR A 168 13.32 -9.31 -4.59
C TYR A 168 11.91 -9.81 -4.87
N ARG A 169 11.16 -9.03 -5.62
CA ARG A 169 9.77 -9.33 -5.98
C ARG A 169 9.63 -9.51 -7.48
N ILE A 170 8.82 -10.50 -7.84
CA ILE A 170 8.31 -10.73 -9.20
C ILE A 170 6.79 -10.64 -9.11
N LEU A 171 6.17 -9.94 -10.05
CA LEU A 171 4.74 -9.80 -10.13
C LEU A 171 4.25 -10.49 -11.40
N LEU A 172 3.31 -11.41 -11.24
CA LEU A 172 2.63 -12.10 -12.32
C LEU A 172 1.23 -11.50 -12.47
N LYS A 173 0.79 -11.25 -13.71
CA LYS A 173 -0.53 -10.71 -14.05
C LYS A 173 -1.21 -11.55 -15.12
N SER A 174 -2.52 -11.74 -14.99
CA SER A 174 -3.35 -12.45 -15.96
C SER A 174 -4.80 -12.03 -15.91
N ASN A 175 -5.53 -12.22 -17.01
CA ASN A 175 -6.99 -12.08 -17.07
C ASN A 175 -7.71 -13.34 -16.57
N SER A 176 -6.98 -14.42 -16.28
CA SER A 176 -7.54 -15.69 -15.82
C SER A 176 -6.84 -16.16 -14.55
N ARG A 177 -7.61 -16.25 -13.45
CA ARG A 177 -7.12 -16.78 -12.16
C ARG A 177 -6.60 -18.21 -12.30
N LYS A 178 -7.34 -19.05 -13.03
CA LYS A 178 -6.98 -20.47 -13.26
C LYS A 178 -5.62 -20.58 -13.96
N ASN A 179 -5.41 -19.79 -15.02
CA ASN A 179 -4.15 -19.80 -15.77
C ASN A 179 -3.01 -19.26 -14.92
N LEU A 180 -3.24 -18.18 -14.15
CA LEU A 180 -2.25 -17.59 -13.27
C LEU A 180 -1.79 -18.58 -12.20
N ASN A 181 -2.72 -19.24 -11.52
CA ASN A 181 -2.41 -20.23 -10.48
C ASN A 181 -1.63 -21.44 -11.06
N LYS A 182 -2.09 -21.96 -12.22
CA LYS A 182 -1.40 -23.08 -12.90
C LYS A 182 0.03 -22.68 -13.30
N PHE A 183 0.18 -21.48 -13.82
CA PHE A 183 1.48 -20.96 -14.24
C PHE A 183 2.39 -20.74 -13.02
N THR A 184 1.91 -20.10 -11.96
CA THR A 184 2.66 -19.87 -10.73
C THR A 184 3.18 -21.20 -10.16
N LYS A 185 2.32 -22.20 -10.05
CA LYS A 185 2.71 -23.54 -9.60
C LYS A 185 3.81 -24.13 -10.48
N LYS A 186 3.62 -24.10 -11.79
CA LYS A 186 4.59 -24.64 -12.77
C LYS A 186 5.99 -24.01 -12.64
N ILE A 187 6.07 -22.67 -12.58
CA ILE A 187 7.36 -22.00 -12.52
C ILE A 187 8.07 -22.20 -11.17
N VAL A 188 7.32 -22.26 -10.09
CA VAL A 188 7.88 -22.51 -8.75
C VAL A 188 8.41 -23.93 -8.63
N GLU A 189 7.65 -24.93 -9.08
CA GLU A 189 8.07 -26.34 -9.07
C GLU A 189 9.32 -26.59 -9.94
N LYS A 190 9.43 -25.90 -11.08
CA LYS A 190 10.61 -25.96 -11.95
C LYS A 190 11.84 -25.26 -11.38
N THR A 191 11.65 -24.34 -10.43
CA THR A 191 12.76 -23.57 -9.87
C THR A 191 13.36 -24.28 -8.67
N LYS A 192 14.48 -24.95 -8.87
CA LYS A 192 15.26 -25.51 -7.75
C LYS A 192 15.93 -24.38 -6.98
N LEU A 193 15.43 -24.10 -5.77
CA LEU A 193 15.99 -23.10 -4.86
C LEU A 193 16.87 -23.79 -3.80
N PRO A 194 18.04 -23.23 -3.48
CA PRO A 194 18.82 -23.69 -2.34
C PRO A 194 18.10 -23.34 -1.03
N SER A 195 18.38 -24.05 0.04
CA SER A 195 17.78 -23.83 1.37
C SER A 195 18.00 -22.42 1.94
N SER A 196 19.04 -21.73 1.47
CA SER A 196 19.38 -20.35 1.83
C SER A 196 18.52 -19.30 1.12
N VAL A 197 17.66 -19.68 0.16
CA VAL A 197 16.72 -18.78 -0.52
C VAL A 197 15.30 -19.18 -0.15
N LYS A 198 14.60 -18.29 0.52
CA LYS A 198 13.18 -18.45 0.86
C LYS A 198 12.33 -17.87 -0.25
N LEU A 199 11.19 -18.52 -0.52
CA LEU A 199 10.18 -18.06 -1.48
C LEU A 199 8.84 -17.95 -0.79
N ILE A 200 8.14 -16.83 -1.02
CA ILE A 200 6.79 -16.56 -0.56
C ILE A 200 5.93 -16.24 -1.78
N ILE A 201 4.75 -16.83 -1.85
CA ILE A 201 3.74 -16.56 -2.88
C ILE A 201 2.57 -15.87 -2.20
N ASP A 202 2.17 -14.74 -2.73
CA ASP A 202 1.00 -13.99 -2.28
C ASP A 202 0.06 -13.81 -3.49
N VAL A 203 -1.12 -14.43 -3.38
CA VAL A 203 -2.14 -14.42 -4.44
C VAL A 203 -3.09 -13.28 -4.19
N ASP A 204 -3.33 -12.45 -5.22
CA ASP A 204 -4.10 -11.21 -5.15
C ASP A 204 -3.63 -10.31 -3.99
N PRO A 205 -2.34 -9.93 -3.95
CA PRO A 205 -1.74 -9.24 -2.81
C PRO A 205 -2.50 -7.96 -2.47
N TYR A 206 -2.87 -7.85 -1.19
CA TYR A 206 -3.53 -6.64 -0.68
C TYR A 206 -2.54 -5.48 -0.48
N SER A 207 -1.29 -5.80 -0.21
CA SER A 207 -0.21 -4.84 -0.03
C SER A 207 1.08 -5.42 -0.60
N PHE A 208 1.92 -4.57 -1.13
CA PHE A 208 3.24 -4.96 -1.63
C PHE A 208 4.37 -4.76 -0.61
N MET A 209 4.03 -4.40 0.62
CA MET A 209 5.00 -4.27 1.72
C MET A 209 5.47 -5.61 2.28
#